data_d5e66a01cd0f62a4d36a702460270b12
#
_entry.id   d5e66a01cd0f62a4d36a702460270b12
#
_cell.length_a   1.000
_cell.length_b   1.000
_cell.length_c   1.000
_cell.angle_alpha   90.00
_cell.angle_beta   90.00
_cell.angle_gamma   90.00
#
_symmetry.space_group_name_H-M   'P 1'
#
loop_
_entity.id
_entity.type
_entity.pdbx_description
1 polymer ?
#
loop_
_entity_poly.entity_id
_entity_poly.type
_entity_poly.pdbx_seq_one_letter_code
_entity_poly.pdbx_strand_id
1 'polypeptide(L)'
;MGPTISRDCAESDEVSRVVGCDIDDGRLESCTRFVSSPKFEAIKLDITDQPALVEMIKGFDVVVNASAARFSMAVLEAAMKAGVDVVDLSGGSIPLRGDIYATVEDAGITAIPGCGVDPGLIDILSGRGMDTMDEVEEVHFACGGLPRDPEPPLDYKIVFGGKRMPIRPGKVPMILEGEQVMVDRYDDLEPVYIEGLKDMEAFYDGFPSSLLELCKERGVRTFKGKTVRYAGFVDRLKFLLDLGVIKEEPVKYRGQEVFPLDFFHELIYPIVKFDEDVGDRDITVLLVRVEGRIEASDVIMTYEMVDFYDEEKGITSMAKTTGYTAAIIARMLARGDIKGKGIQWPVRCITGGLFEELMASLRERGVQVTENVLKITEL
;
A
#
# COMPACT_ATOMS: atom_id res chain seq x y z
N MET A 1 5.91 -6.06 -7.75
CA MET A 1 4.88 -5.05 -8.08
C MET A 1 5.15 -4.41 -9.44
N GLY A 2 6.29 -3.75 -9.69
CA GLY A 2 6.60 -3.15 -10.99
C GLY A 2 6.35 -4.06 -12.21
N PRO A 3 6.86 -5.30 -12.22
CA PRO A 3 6.56 -6.25 -13.30
C PRO A 3 5.06 -6.52 -13.50
N THR A 4 4.29 -6.66 -12.42
CA THR A 4 2.83 -6.88 -12.49
C THR A 4 2.12 -5.68 -13.11
N ILE A 5 2.48 -4.46 -12.71
CA ILE A 5 1.96 -3.21 -13.31
C ILE A 5 2.29 -3.16 -14.79
N SER A 6 3.55 -3.43 -15.14
CA SER A 6 4.02 -3.39 -16.53
C SER A 6 3.29 -4.41 -17.41
N ARG A 7 3.06 -5.62 -16.89
CA ARG A 7 2.33 -6.67 -17.61
C ARG A 7 0.86 -6.30 -17.81
N ASP A 8 0.17 -5.87 -16.75
CA ASP A 8 -1.23 -5.48 -16.82
C ASP A 8 -1.46 -4.30 -17.80
N CYS A 9 -0.57 -3.31 -17.76
CA CYS A 9 -0.61 -2.21 -18.72
C CYS A 9 -0.33 -2.68 -20.15
N ALA A 10 0.65 -3.56 -20.35
CA ALA A 10 1.00 -4.05 -21.70
C ALA A 10 -0.06 -4.98 -22.30
N GLU A 11 -0.82 -5.70 -21.48
CA GLU A 11 -1.97 -6.53 -21.90
C GLU A 11 -3.21 -5.70 -22.25
N SER A 12 -3.30 -4.45 -21.81
CA SER A 12 -4.45 -3.56 -22.10
C SER A 12 -4.40 -3.01 -23.53
N ASP A 13 -5.55 -3.02 -24.23
CA ASP A 13 -5.68 -2.42 -25.55
C ASP A 13 -5.59 -0.89 -25.53
N GLU A 14 -5.84 -0.27 -24.38
CA GLU A 14 -5.77 1.19 -24.19
C GLU A 14 -4.31 1.71 -24.15
N VAL A 15 -3.35 0.82 -23.91
CA VAL A 15 -1.93 1.18 -23.76
C VAL A 15 -1.15 0.79 -24.99
N SER A 16 -0.49 1.76 -25.59
CA SER A 16 0.33 1.56 -26.79
C SER A 16 1.80 1.19 -26.48
N ARG A 17 2.34 1.68 -25.37
CA ARG A 17 3.74 1.46 -24.98
C ARG A 17 3.90 1.48 -23.45
N VAL A 18 4.72 0.58 -22.94
CA VAL A 18 5.14 0.50 -21.53
C VAL A 18 6.66 0.47 -21.48
N VAL A 19 7.26 1.31 -20.64
CA VAL A 19 8.70 1.27 -20.36
C VAL A 19 8.91 1.00 -18.88
N GLY A 20 9.63 -0.08 -18.58
CA GLY A 20 10.07 -0.42 -17.23
C GLY A 20 11.52 0.00 -16.98
N CYS A 21 11.77 0.69 -15.86
CA CYS A 21 13.10 1.15 -15.49
C CYS A 21 13.55 0.57 -14.16
N ASP A 22 14.80 0.12 -14.11
CA ASP A 22 15.47 -0.28 -12.87
C ASP A 22 16.99 -0.04 -13.04
N ILE A 23 17.72 0.06 -11.95
CA ILE A 23 19.18 0.14 -11.94
C ILE A 23 19.84 -1.23 -12.14
N ASP A 24 19.12 -2.31 -11.86
CA ASP A 24 19.57 -3.70 -11.85
C ASP A 24 19.21 -4.42 -13.15
N ASP A 25 20.23 -4.81 -13.92
CA ASP A 25 20.07 -5.50 -15.20
C ASP A 25 19.32 -6.85 -15.05
N GLY A 26 19.60 -7.61 -13.99
CA GLY A 26 18.96 -8.89 -13.75
C GLY A 26 17.45 -8.76 -13.48
N ARG A 27 17.04 -7.70 -12.79
CA ARG A 27 15.62 -7.37 -12.59
C ARG A 27 14.96 -6.96 -13.90
N LEU A 28 15.64 -6.18 -14.73
CA LEU A 28 15.14 -5.78 -16.06
C LEU A 28 14.94 -6.99 -16.98
N GLU A 29 15.90 -7.91 -17.01
CA GLU A 29 15.79 -9.16 -17.78
C GLU A 29 14.64 -10.04 -17.28
N SER A 30 14.48 -10.17 -15.96
CA SER A 30 13.38 -10.91 -15.35
C SER A 30 12.03 -10.27 -15.64
N CYS A 31 11.94 -8.95 -15.56
CA CYS A 31 10.74 -8.20 -15.90
C CYS A 31 10.38 -8.38 -17.39
N THR A 32 11.34 -8.31 -18.30
CA THR A 32 11.12 -8.51 -19.74
C THR A 32 10.56 -9.91 -20.02
N ARG A 33 11.12 -10.95 -19.40
CA ARG A 33 10.59 -12.32 -19.54
C ARG A 33 9.19 -12.47 -18.98
N PHE A 34 8.91 -11.83 -17.85
CA PHE A 34 7.63 -11.91 -17.19
C PHE A 34 6.52 -11.15 -17.96
N VAL A 35 6.80 -9.94 -18.44
CA VAL A 35 5.83 -9.14 -19.21
C VAL A 35 5.57 -9.74 -20.58
N SER A 36 6.61 -10.20 -21.27
CA SER A 36 6.53 -10.92 -22.56
C SER A 36 5.60 -10.27 -23.60
N SER A 37 5.68 -8.95 -23.77
CA SER A 37 4.83 -8.18 -24.68
C SER A 37 5.65 -7.32 -25.61
N PRO A 38 5.27 -7.18 -26.92
CA PRO A 38 5.93 -6.27 -27.85
C PRO A 38 5.73 -4.79 -27.49
N LYS A 39 4.78 -4.47 -26.62
CA LYS A 39 4.56 -3.09 -26.11
C LYS A 39 5.53 -2.72 -24.99
N PHE A 40 6.27 -3.68 -24.43
CA PHE A 40 7.14 -3.47 -23.28
C PHE A 40 8.60 -3.33 -23.67
N GLU A 41 9.25 -2.33 -23.11
CA GLU A 41 10.69 -2.07 -23.22
C GLU A 41 11.30 -1.92 -21.83
N ALA A 42 12.44 -2.54 -21.58
CA ALA A 42 13.19 -2.42 -20.32
C ALA A 42 14.41 -1.52 -20.54
N ILE A 43 14.54 -0.49 -19.69
CA ILE A 43 15.63 0.48 -19.77
C ILE A 43 16.37 0.57 -18.44
N LYS A 44 17.70 0.45 -18.48
CA LYS A 44 18.52 0.69 -17.31
C LYS A 44 18.57 2.17 -16.98
N LEU A 45 18.13 2.54 -15.77
CA LEU A 45 18.11 3.92 -15.32
C LEU A 45 18.31 3.99 -13.82
N ASP A 46 19.19 4.88 -13.39
CA ASP A 46 19.27 5.34 -12.00
C ASP A 46 18.29 6.49 -11.81
N ILE A 47 17.22 6.27 -11.05
CA ILE A 47 16.19 7.30 -10.79
C ILE A 47 16.69 8.49 -9.99
N THR A 48 17.91 8.43 -9.43
CA THR A 48 18.57 9.58 -8.79
C THR A 48 19.24 10.52 -9.80
N ASP A 49 19.48 10.05 -11.05
CA ASP A 49 19.90 10.89 -12.16
C ASP A 49 18.70 11.66 -12.70
N GLN A 50 18.42 12.82 -12.10
CA GLN A 50 17.27 13.65 -12.42
C GLN A 50 17.18 14.05 -13.91
N PRO A 51 18.26 14.51 -14.58
CA PRO A 51 18.20 14.82 -16.01
C PRO A 51 17.80 13.61 -16.86
N ALA A 52 18.39 12.44 -16.60
CA ALA A 52 18.09 11.21 -17.33
C ALA A 52 16.65 10.75 -17.09
N LEU A 53 16.15 10.85 -15.85
CA LEU A 53 14.78 10.51 -15.51
C LEU A 53 13.78 11.42 -16.22
N VAL A 54 13.99 12.74 -16.20
CA VAL A 54 13.12 13.72 -16.88
C VAL A 54 13.05 13.43 -18.38
N GLU A 55 14.20 13.21 -19.04
CA GLU A 55 14.20 12.92 -20.48
C GLU A 55 13.53 11.60 -20.80
N MET A 56 13.68 10.58 -19.95
CA MET A 56 13.11 9.26 -20.15
C MET A 56 11.58 9.25 -20.04
N ILE A 57 11.00 9.96 -19.05
CA ILE A 57 9.54 10.00 -18.85
C ILE A 57 8.82 10.97 -19.77
N LYS A 58 9.55 11.88 -20.41
CA LYS A 58 8.99 12.88 -21.30
C LYS A 58 8.28 12.25 -22.49
N GLY A 59 7.05 12.68 -22.73
CA GLY A 59 6.19 12.18 -23.81
C GLY A 59 5.41 10.92 -23.47
N PHE A 60 5.44 10.47 -22.20
CA PHE A 60 4.48 9.53 -21.67
C PHE A 60 3.29 10.27 -21.04
N ASP A 61 2.14 9.62 -20.99
CA ASP A 61 0.94 10.18 -20.36
C ASP A 61 1.04 10.12 -18.83
N VAL A 62 1.59 9.01 -18.29
CA VAL A 62 1.70 8.74 -16.86
C VAL A 62 3.00 8.02 -16.53
N VAL A 63 3.61 8.39 -15.42
CA VAL A 63 4.66 7.61 -14.77
C VAL A 63 4.13 6.94 -13.51
N VAL A 64 4.41 5.63 -13.36
CA VAL A 64 4.05 4.87 -12.16
C VAL A 64 5.31 4.63 -11.33
N ASN A 65 5.37 5.20 -10.13
CA ASN A 65 6.48 4.96 -9.20
C ASN A 65 6.22 3.71 -8.36
N ALA A 66 6.87 2.61 -8.72
CA ALA A 66 6.88 1.35 -7.98
C ALA A 66 8.19 1.14 -7.20
N SER A 67 8.99 2.18 -7.02
CA SER A 67 10.25 2.14 -6.28
C SER A 67 10.05 2.31 -4.77
N ALA A 68 11.13 2.33 -4.00
CA ALA A 68 11.05 2.56 -2.55
C ALA A 68 10.56 3.99 -2.23
N ALA A 69 9.77 4.13 -1.17
CA ALA A 69 9.13 5.38 -0.73
C ALA A 69 10.07 6.61 -0.69
N ARG A 70 11.34 6.42 -0.33
CA ARG A 70 12.35 7.50 -0.31
C ARG A 70 12.58 8.19 -1.65
N PHE A 71 12.15 7.58 -2.75
CA PHE A 71 12.32 8.13 -4.09
C PHE A 71 11.06 8.83 -4.64
N SER A 72 9.94 8.80 -3.90
CA SER A 72 8.67 9.42 -4.35
C SER A 72 8.83 10.90 -4.69
N MET A 73 9.55 11.66 -3.88
CA MET A 73 9.81 13.08 -4.17
C MET A 73 10.67 13.27 -5.41
N ALA A 74 11.70 12.44 -5.61
CA ALA A 74 12.57 12.54 -6.79
C ALA A 74 11.79 12.25 -8.09
N VAL A 75 10.90 11.26 -8.07
CA VAL A 75 10.03 10.95 -9.23
C VAL A 75 9.02 12.08 -9.46
N LEU A 76 8.40 12.60 -8.41
CA LEU A 76 7.45 13.72 -8.50
C LEU A 76 8.11 14.98 -9.09
N GLU A 77 9.31 15.32 -8.64
CA GLU A 77 10.07 16.46 -9.18
C GLU A 77 10.42 16.29 -10.67
N ALA A 78 10.81 15.08 -11.06
CA ALA A 78 11.07 14.79 -12.46
C ALA A 78 9.80 14.89 -13.32
N ALA A 79 8.69 14.38 -12.81
CA ALA A 79 7.39 14.44 -13.48
C ALA A 79 6.89 15.87 -13.66
N MET A 80 7.03 16.73 -12.64
CA MET A 80 6.72 18.18 -12.76
C MET A 80 7.53 18.84 -13.86
N LYS A 81 8.85 18.55 -13.95
CA LYS A 81 9.73 19.10 -14.99
C LYS A 81 9.39 18.57 -16.40
N ALA A 82 8.92 17.33 -16.49
CA ALA A 82 8.56 16.71 -17.75
C ALA A 82 7.11 17.03 -18.19
N GLY A 83 6.26 17.54 -17.30
CA GLY A 83 4.84 17.75 -17.57
C GLY A 83 4.04 16.44 -17.67
N VAL A 84 4.38 15.43 -16.87
CA VAL A 84 3.81 14.07 -16.91
C VAL A 84 3.08 13.77 -15.61
N ASP A 85 1.88 13.21 -15.71
CA ASP A 85 1.09 12.83 -14.54
C ASP A 85 1.73 11.63 -13.79
N VAL A 86 1.48 11.49 -12.48
CA VAL A 86 2.16 10.52 -11.61
C VAL A 86 1.18 9.68 -10.82
N VAL A 87 1.42 8.38 -10.79
CA VAL A 87 0.86 7.45 -9.81
C VAL A 87 2.00 6.91 -8.94
N ASP A 88 1.91 7.02 -7.62
CA ASP A 88 2.92 6.52 -6.69
C ASP A 88 2.31 5.49 -5.75
N LEU A 89 2.96 4.32 -5.63
CA LEU A 89 2.42 3.22 -4.82
C LEU A 89 2.44 3.53 -3.33
N SER A 90 3.48 4.21 -2.86
CA SER A 90 3.66 4.42 -1.42
C SER A 90 3.21 5.79 -0.94
N GLY A 91 3.48 6.82 -1.71
CA GLY A 91 3.24 8.21 -1.33
C GLY A 91 3.88 8.68 -0.02
N GLY A 92 4.57 7.79 0.69
CA GLY A 92 5.00 8.00 2.07
C GLY A 92 6.01 9.10 2.32
N SER A 93 6.70 9.59 1.29
CA SER A 93 7.60 10.77 1.37
C SER A 93 6.97 12.07 0.84
N ILE A 94 5.76 12.00 0.29
CA ILE A 94 5.03 13.18 -0.17
C ILE A 94 4.27 13.75 1.02
N PRO A 95 4.53 15.00 1.43
CA PRO A 95 3.83 15.62 2.56
C PRO A 95 2.32 15.69 2.29
N LEU A 96 1.52 15.49 3.35
CA LEU A 96 0.05 15.60 3.27
C LEU A 96 -0.43 17.06 3.10
N ARG A 97 0.45 18.02 3.34
CA ARG A 97 0.18 19.48 3.26
C ARG A 97 1.46 20.23 2.92
N GLY A 98 1.31 21.48 2.54
CA GLY A 98 2.42 22.42 2.34
C GLY A 98 2.55 22.91 0.91
N ASP A 99 3.61 23.64 0.64
CA ASP A 99 3.85 24.34 -0.63
C ASP A 99 3.95 23.40 -1.84
N ILE A 100 4.22 22.11 -1.62
CA ILE A 100 4.28 21.10 -2.67
C ILE A 100 2.96 20.99 -3.44
N TYR A 101 1.81 21.22 -2.79
CA TYR A 101 0.50 21.17 -3.44
C TYR A 101 0.37 22.23 -4.52
N ALA A 102 0.67 23.49 -4.16
CA ALA A 102 0.66 24.59 -5.13
C ALA A 102 1.71 24.37 -6.23
N THR A 103 2.90 23.85 -5.88
CA THR A 103 3.96 23.57 -6.86
C THR A 103 3.54 22.52 -7.88
N VAL A 104 2.87 21.45 -7.47
CA VAL A 104 2.38 20.39 -8.38
C VAL A 104 1.22 20.91 -9.24
N GLU A 105 0.33 21.71 -8.66
CA GLU A 105 -0.78 22.37 -9.38
C GLU A 105 -0.26 23.34 -10.44
N ASP A 106 0.70 24.21 -10.08
CA ASP A 106 1.35 25.15 -10.99
C ASP A 106 2.11 24.45 -12.13
N ALA A 107 2.65 23.27 -11.89
CA ALA A 107 3.27 22.43 -12.91
C ALA A 107 2.23 21.85 -13.90
N GLY A 108 0.95 21.95 -13.61
CA GLY A 108 -0.14 21.50 -14.47
C GLY A 108 -0.27 19.98 -14.58
N ILE A 109 0.31 19.23 -13.65
CA ILE A 109 0.21 17.76 -13.59
C ILE A 109 -0.73 17.31 -12.48
N THR A 110 -1.14 16.05 -12.57
CA THR A 110 -1.87 15.34 -11.51
C THR A 110 -0.93 14.31 -10.88
N ALA A 111 -0.80 14.30 -9.56
CA ALA A 111 -0.04 13.30 -8.82
C ALA A 111 -0.95 12.57 -7.83
N ILE A 112 -0.98 11.24 -7.92
CA ILE A 112 -1.81 10.38 -7.07
C ILE A 112 -0.91 9.49 -6.21
N PRO A 113 -0.55 9.94 -4.99
CA PRO A 113 0.25 9.13 -4.07
C PRO A 113 -0.61 8.10 -3.33
N GLY A 114 0.01 6.97 -2.95
CA GLY A 114 -0.66 5.93 -2.18
C GLY A 114 -1.64 5.09 -3.00
N CYS A 115 -1.24 4.60 -4.16
CA CYS A 115 -2.09 3.82 -5.06
C CYS A 115 -1.81 2.30 -4.99
N GLY A 116 -1.45 1.79 -3.81
CA GLY A 116 -1.26 0.37 -3.56
C GLY A 116 -2.49 -0.31 -2.95
N VAL A 117 -2.24 -1.33 -2.13
CA VAL A 117 -3.28 -1.96 -1.32
C VAL A 117 -3.44 -1.20 0.00
N ASP A 118 -2.33 -0.87 0.67
CA ASP A 118 -2.23 -0.08 1.89
C ASP A 118 -0.89 0.72 1.86
N PRO A 119 -0.94 2.03 1.63
CA PRO A 119 -2.10 2.87 1.31
C PRO A 119 -2.69 2.61 -0.09
N GLY A 120 -3.97 2.93 -0.27
CA GLY A 120 -4.65 2.94 -1.56
C GLY A 120 -6.02 2.25 -1.52
N LEU A 121 -6.09 0.97 -1.81
CA LEU A 121 -7.38 0.25 -1.84
C LEU A 121 -8.12 0.36 -0.51
N ILE A 122 -7.40 0.27 0.61
CA ILE A 122 -7.95 0.45 1.95
C ILE A 122 -8.58 1.84 2.14
N ASP A 123 -7.89 2.89 1.65
CA ASP A 123 -8.37 4.27 1.74
C ASP A 123 -9.62 4.47 0.89
N ILE A 124 -9.63 3.92 -0.33
CA ILE A 124 -10.76 3.99 -1.28
C ILE A 124 -12.00 3.31 -0.70
N LEU A 125 -11.85 2.10 -0.15
CA LEU A 125 -12.95 1.35 0.47
C LEU A 125 -13.49 2.06 1.72
N SER A 126 -12.61 2.61 2.55
CA SER A 126 -13.00 3.42 3.70
C SER A 126 -13.78 4.67 3.28
N GLY A 127 -13.28 5.37 2.25
CA GLY A 127 -13.97 6.53 1.68
C GLY A 127 -15.36 6.17 1.13
N ARG A 128 -15.46 5.05 0.41
CA ARG A 128 -16.75 4.53 -0.09
C ARG A 128 -17.75 4.30 1.03
N GLY A 129 -17.32 3.65 2.12
CA GLY A 129 -18.15 3.43 3.31
C GLY A 129 -18.62 4.74 3.92
N MET A 130 -17.70 5.68 4.12
CA MET A 130 -18.02 7.00 4.66
C MET A 130 -18.98 7.81 3.76
N ASP A 131 -18.82 7.76 2.45
CA ASP A 131 -19.66 8.51 1.50
C ASP A 131 -21.09 7.95 1.39
N THR A 132 -21.30 6.74 1.88
CA THR A 132 -22.64 6.09 1.89
C THR A 132 -23.46 6.49 3.13
N MET A 133 -22.82 7.03 4.16
CA MET A 133 -23.45 7.36 5.45
C MET A 133 -23.74 8.86 5.59
N ASP A 134 -24.81 9.20 6.29
CA ASP A 134 -25.14 10.58 6.65
C ASP A 134 -24.22 11.08 7.78
N GLU A 135 -23.93 10.21 8.75
CA GLU A 135 -23.01 10.45 9.86
C GLU A 135 -22.06 9.26 10.00
N VAL A 136 -20.78 9.53 10.17
CA VAL A 136 -19.75 8.49 10.36
C VAL A 136 -19.20 8.60 11.77
N GLU A 137 -19.28 7.52 12.53
CA GLU A 137 -18.80 7.46 13.92
C GLU A 137 -17.42 6.81 14.01
N GLU A 138 -17.25 5.67 13.33
CA GLU A 138 -16.03 4.87 13.44
C GLU A 138 -15.52 4.42 12.07
N VAL A 139 -14.20 4.44 11.89
CA VAL A 139 -13.51 3.89 10.72
C VAL A 139 -12.34 3.04 11.20
N HIS A 140 -12.40 1.76 10.93
CA HIS A 140 -11.36 0.80 11.27
C HIS A 140 -10.86 0.11 10.01
N PHE A 141 -9.55 -0.09 9.93
CA PHE A 141 -9.01 -0.95 8.92
C PHE A 141 -7.89 -1.85 9.47
N ALA A 142 -7.69 -2.98 8.82
CA ALA A 142 -6.56 -3.85 9.07
C ALA A 142 -6.07 -4.46 7.75
N CYS A 143 -4.76 -4.44 7.52
CA CYS A 143 -4.16 -5.02 6.33
C CYS A 143 -2.90 -5.81 6.66
N GLY A 144 -2.66 -6.90 5.93
CA GLY A 144 -1.47 -7.69 6.11
C GLY A 144 -1.09 -8.50 4.88
N GLY A 145 0.20 -8.46 4.52
CA GLY A 145 0.82 -9.44 3.65
C GLY A 145 1.53 -10.49 4.51
N LEU A 146 1.21 -11.77 4.29
CA LEU A 146 1.69 -12.88 5.11
C LEU A 146 2.10 -14.06 4.21
N PRO A 147 3.01 -14.95 4.68
CA PRO A 147 3.17 -16.24 4.03
C PRO A 147 1.89 -17.06 4.19
N ARG A 148 1.49 -17.79 3.14
CA ARG A 148 0.34 -18.69 3.23
C ARG A 148 0.56 -19.81 4.25
N ASP A 149 1.76 -20.34 4.28
CA ASP A 149 2.18 -21.40 5.18
C ASP A 149 3.20 -20.83 6.20
N PRO A 150 2.73 -20.38 7.39
CA PRO A 150 3.60 -19.74 8.36
C PRO A 150 4.56 -20.71 9.03
N GLU A 151 5.83 -20.31 9.15
CA GLU A 151 6.90 -21.11 9.76
C GLU A 151 7.58 -20.38 10.93
N PRO A 152 7.92 -21.11 12.03
CA PRO A 152 8.71 -20.54 13.11
C PRO A 152 10.07 -20.02 12.60
N PRO A 153 10.70 -19.05 13.29
CA PRO A 153 10.35 -18.54 14.61
C PRO A 153 9.33 -17.40 14.61
N LEU A 154 9.09 -16.70 13.49
CA LEU A 154 8.27 -15.49 13.47
C LEU A 154 6.92 -15.67 12.77
N ASP A 155 6.70 -16.83 12.13
CA ASP A 155 5.51 -17.03 11.27
C ASP A 155 5.36 -15.90 10.23
N TYR A 156 6.48 -15.36 9.73
CA TYR A 156 6.54 -14.24 8.83
C TYR A 156 7.59 -14.42 7.73
N LYS A 157 7.24 -14.00 6.53
CA LYS A 157 8.15 -13.82 5.38
C LYS A 157 8.02 -12.41 4.83
N ILE A 158 9.11 -11.88 4.26
CA ILE A 158 9.12 -10.54 3.66
C ILE A 158 8.48 -10.61 2.26
N VAL A 159 7.19 -10.42 2.19
CA VAL A 159 6.42 -10.47 0.92
C VAL A 159 6.48 -9.13 0.14
N PHE A 160 7.03 -8.07 0.75
CA PHE A 160 7.26 -6.77 0.12
C PHE A 160 8.39 -5.99 0.82
N GLY A 161 8.90 -4.92 0.18
CA GLY A 161 9.81 -3.96 0.85
C GLY A 161 11.30 -4.33 0.85
N GLY A 162 11.70 -5.38 0.12
CA GLY A 162 13.11 -5.72 -0.07
C GLY A 162 13.67 -6.66 0.98
N LYS A 163 14.79 -6.30 1.67
CA LYS A 163 15.49 -7.20 2.60
C LYS A 163 15.19 -6.95 4.08
N ARG A 164 14.37 -5.97 4.40
CA ARG A 164 14.06 -5.60 5.78
C ARG A 164 12.64 -5.97 6.14
N MET A 165 12.47 -6.53 7.32
CA MET A 165 11.14 -6.68 7.91
C MET A 165 10.54 -5.30 8.18
N PRO A 166 9.23 -5.13 8.04
CA PRO A 166 8.56 -3.85 8.32
C PRO A 166 8.37 -3.65 9.84
N ILE A 167 9.50 -3.60 10.57
CA ILE A 167 9.52 -3.30 12.00
C ILE A 167 9.69 -1.81 12.16
N ARG A 168 8.74 -1.18 12.84
CA ARG A 168 8.68 0.27 13.03
C ARG A 168 8.39 0.58 14.49
N PRO A 169 9.42 0.69 15.35
CA PRO A 169 9.22 1.07 16.75
C PRO A 169 8.63 2.49 16.84
N GLY A 170 8.03 2.81 17.99
CA GLY A 170 7.47 4.13 18.26
C GLY A 170 5.95 4.21 18.14
N LYS A 171 5.44 5.43 17.92
CA LYS A 171 4.02 5.73 17.99
C LYS A 171 3.41 5.99 16.61
N VAL A 172 2.09 5.83 16.54
CA VAL A 172 1.30 6.08 15.33
C VAL A 172 0.05 6.88 15.70
N PRO A 173 -0.40 7.82 14.83
CA PRO A 173 -1.59 8.61 15.11
C PRO A 173 -2.87 7.80 14.86
N MET A 174 -3.81 7.91 15.80
CA MET A 174 -5.18 7.41 15.71
C MET A 174 -6.14 8.52 16.12
N ILE A 175 -7.45 8.33 15.90
CA ILE A 175 -8.48 9.17 16.51
C ILE A 175 -9.21 8.29 17.53
N LEU A 176 -9.20 8.71 18.77
CA LEU A 176 -9.94 8.06 19.85
C LEU A 176 -10.79 9.12 20.57
N GLU A 177 -12.08 8.83 20.74
CA GLU A 177 -13.04 9.75 21.37
C GLU A 177 -13.12 11.16 20.71
N GLY A 178 -12.85 11.22 19.39
CA GLY A 178 -12.86 12.46 18.61
C GLY A 178 -11.54 13.25 18.62
N GLU A 179 -10.54 12.78 19.36
CA GLU A 179 -9.24 13.44 19.47
C GLU A 179 -8.14 12.63 18.79
N GLN A 180 -7.25 13.33 18.05
CA GLN A 180 -6.06 12.67 17.52
C GLN A 180 -5.08 12.43 18.65
N VAL A 181 -4.72 11.17 18.86
CA VAL A 181 -3.76 10.71 19.86
C VAL A 181 -2.62 9.92 19.22
N MET A 182 -1.46 9.91 19.87
CA MET A 182 -0.33 9.07 19.48
C MET A 182 -0.32 7.83 20.36
N VAL A 183 -0.65 6.68 19.77
CA VAL A 183 -0.67 5.36 20.45
C VAL A 183 0.61 4.60 20.17
N ASP A 184 0.99 3.70 21.07
CA ASP A 184 2.14 2.84 20.85
C ASP A 184 1.81 1.79 19.77
N ARG A 185 2.75 1.58 18.83
CA ARG A 185 2.63 0.50 17.85
C ARG A 185 2.62 -0.83 18.59
N TYR A 186 2.02 -1.82 17.96
CA TYR A 186 1.88 -3.17 18.52
C TYR A 186 0.96 -3.29 19.74
N ASP A 187 0.21 -2.24 20.09
CA ASP A 187 -0.85 -2.29 21.09
C ASP A 187 -2.24 -2.53 20.47
N ASP A 188 -3.28 -2.62 21.30
CA ASP A 188 -4.68 -2.86 20.92
C ASP A 188 -4.84 -4.13 20.05
N LEU A 189 -4.32 -5.26 20.56
CA LEU A 189 -4.41 -6.54 19.86
C LEU A 189 -5.86 -7.00 19.77
N GLU A 190 -6.27 -7.34 18.55
CA GLU A 190 -7.57 -7.93 18.24
C GLU A 190 -7.37 -9.25 17.48
N PRO A 191 -8.10 -10.33 17.82
CA PRO A 191 -8.04 -11.56 17.06
C PRO A 191 -8.67 -11.36 15.67
N VAL A 192 -8.06 -11.96 14.65
CA VAL A 192 -8.59 -12.03 13.29
C VAL A 192 -8.71 -13.48 12.88
N TYR A 193 -9.93 -13.88 12.53
CA TYR A 193 -10.23 -15.25 12.12
C TYR A 193 -10.68 -15.29 10.66
N ILE A 194 -9.99 -16.08 9.85
CA ILE A 194 -10.31 -16.31 8.44
C ILE A 194 -10.41 -17.81 8.26
N GLU A 195 -11.53 -18.26 7.72
CA GLU A 195 -11.76 -19.70 7.51
C GLU A 195 -10.66 -20.34 6.66
N GLY A 196 -10.13 -21.45 7.15
CA GLY A 196 -9.06 -22.20 6.45
C GLY A 196 -7.65 -21.64 6.65
N LEU A 197 -7.47 -20.55 7.39
CA LEU A 197 -6.16 -20.00 7.75
C LEU A 197 -5.88 -20.15 9.24
N LYS A 198 -4.59 -20.09 9.60
CA LYS A 198 -4.15 -20.06 11.01
C LYS A 198 -4.60 -18.75 11.65
N ASP A 199 -4.90 -18.81 12.95
CA ASP A 199 -5.30 -17.64 13.73
C ASP A 199 -4.34 -16.46 13.57
N MET A 200 -4.90 -15.27 13.45
CA MET A 200 -4.17 -14.02 13.25
C MET A 200 -4.52 -13.00 14.34
N GLU A 201 -3.72 -11.98 14.41
CA GLU A 201 -3.91 -10.82 15.28
C GLU A 201 -3.74 -9.52 14.50
N ALA A 202 -4.55 -8.51 14.80
CA ALA A 202 -4.39 -7.16 14.31
C ALA A 202 -3.95 -6.23 15.44
N PHE A 203 -3.06 -5.29 15.15
CA PHE A 203 -2.48 -4.36 16.12
C PHE A 203 -2.22 -3.00 15.49
N TYR A 204 -2.11 -1.95 16.31
CA TYR A 204 -1.80 -0.61 15.83
C TYR A 204 -0.49 -0.56 15.06
N ASP A 205 -0.55 -0.25 13.79
CA ASP A 205 0.60 -0.04 12.90
C ASP A 205 0.20 0.67 11.59
N GLY A 206 -0.90 1.38 11.55
CA GLY A 206 -1.36 2.10 10.37
C GLY A 206 -0.33 3.14 9.88
N PHE A 207 -0.40 3.46 8.61
CA PHE A 207 0.32 4.59 8.06
C PHE A 207 -0.50 5.87 8.26
N PRO A 208 0.14 7.01 8.65
CA PRO A 208 -0.52 8.30 8.55
C PRO A 208 -0.85 8.53 7.07
N SER A 209 -2.10 8.50 6.74
CA SER A 209 -2.60 8.62 5.38
C SER A 209 -3.55 9.81 5.25
N SER A 210 -3.91 10.14 4.02
CA SER A 210 -4.98 11.09 3.73
C SER A 210 -6.32 10.67 4.33
N LEU A 211 -6.49 9.39 4.63
CA LEU A 211 -7.68 8.87 5.30
C LEU A 211 -7.84 9.43 6.73
N LEU A 212 -6.75 9.53 7.49
CA LEU A 212 -6.77 10.16 8.82
C LEU A 212 -7.27 11.61 8.74
N GLU A 213 -6.79 12.38 7.74
CA GLU A 213 -7.22 13.76 7.55
C GLU A 213 -8.70 13.81 7.14
N LEU A 214 -9.15 12.92 6.26
CA LEU A 214 -10.55 12.84 5.88
C LEU A 214 -11.44 12.47 7.08
N CYS A 215 -11.01 11.55 7.93
CA CYS A 215 -11.73 11.20 9.16
C CYS A 215 -11.87 12.41 10.11
N LYS A 216 -10.82 13.23 10.26
CA LYS A 216 -10.90 14.47 11.03
C LYS A 216 -11.92 15.47 10.44
N GLU A 217 -11.87 15.68 9.13
CA GLU A 217 -12.77 16.58 8.42
C GLU A 217 -14.24 16.14 8.55
N ARG A 218 -14.48 14.83 8.58
CA ARG A 218 -15.81 14.23 8.75
C ARG A 218 -16.25 14.13 10.20
N GLY A 219 -15.42 14.50 11.18
CA GLY A 219 -15.72 14.43 12.60
C GLY A 219 -15.82 13.01 13.14
N VAL A 220 -15.12 12.06 12.53
CA VAL A 220 -15.08 10.65 12.97
C VAL A 220 -14.54 10.58 14.40
N ARG A 221 -15.27 9.87 15.27
CA ARG A 221 -14.92 9.74 16.69
C ARG A 221 -13.83 8.71 16.95
N THR A 222 -13.81 7.63 16.15
CA THR A 222 -12.81 6.56 16.28
C THR A 222 -12.24 6.22 14.92
N PHE A 223 -10.92 6.36 14.78
CA PHE A 223 -10.18 5.89 13.62
C PHE A 223 -9.03 5.02 14.08
N LYS A 224 -8.99 3.77 13.62
CA LYS A 224 -7.95 2.80 13.95
C LYS A 224 -7.39 2.16 12.68
N GLY A 225 -6.08 2.29 12.51
CA GLY A 225 -5.33 1.60 11.47
C GLY A 225 -4.48 0.48 12.06
N LYS A 226 -4.62 -0.74 11.56
CA LYS A 226 -3.95 -1.92 12.09
C LYS A 226 -3.23 -2.72 11.01
N THR A 227 -2.20 -3.44 11.43
CA THR A 227 -1.53 -4.46 10.62
C THR A 227 -1.93 -5.84 11.10
N VAL A 228 -2.19 -6.77 10.16
CA VAL A 228 -2.50 -8.17 10.45
C VAL A 228 -1.25 -9.03 10.37
N ARG A 229 -1.04 -9.89 11.37
CA ARG A 229 0.00 -10.94 11.40
C ARG A 229 -0.57 -12.21 12.01
N TYR A 230 0.16 -13.33 11.89
CA TYR A 230 -0.22 -14.55 12.61
C TYR A 230 -0.09 -14.35 14.12
N ALA A 231 -1.01 -14.96 14.88
CA ALA A 231 -1.10 -14.81 16.32
C ALA A 231 0.22 -15.15 17.04
N GLY A 232 0.59 -14.32 18.01
CA GLY A 232 1.85 -14.38 18.74
C GLY A 232 3.03 -13.67 18.06
N PHE A 233 2.82 -13.00 16.93
CA PHE A 233 3.88 -12.19 16.30
C PHE A 233 4.27 -11.01 17.18
N VAL A 234 3.29 -10.30 17.74
CA VAL A 234 3.54 -9.12 18.59
C VAL A 234 4.28 -9.50 19.87
N ASP A 235 3.94 -10.61 20.50
CA ASP A 235 4.64 -11.07 21.71
C ASP A 235 6.12 -11.33 21.44
N ARG A 236 6.43 -12.00 20.32
CA ARG A 236 7.81 -12.26 19.89
C ARG A 236 8.56 -10.95 19.58
N LEU A 237 7.88 -10.01 18.93
CA LEU A 237 8.45 -8.72 18.59
C LEU A 237 8.70 -7.86 19.83
N LYS A 238 7.75 -7.80 20.77
CA LYS A 238 7.91 -7.09 22.05
C LYS A 238 9.07 -7.68 22.86
N PHE A 239 9.20 -9.00 22.89
CA PHE A 239 10.35 -9.65 23.53
C PHE A 239 11.70 -9.19 22.95
N LEU A 240 11.81 -9.07 21.61
CA LEU A 240 13.04 -8.59 20.97
C LEU A 240 13.27 -7.08 21.21
N LEU A 241 12.21 -6.29 21.29
CA LEU A 241 12.29 -4.87 21.67
C LEU A 241 12.79 -4.70 23.09
N ASP A 242 12.25 -5.46 24.06
CA ASP A 242 12.64 -5.42 25.48
C ASP A 242 14.09 -5.85 25.70
N LEU A 243 14.58 -6.81 24.91
CA LEU A 243 16.00 -7.19 24.90
C LEU A 243 16.90 -6.12 24.27
N GLY A 244 16.35 -5.11 23.61
CA GLY A 244 17.12 -4.10 22.89
C GLY A 244 17.82 -4.61 21.63
N VAL A 245 17.38 -5.74 21.09
CA VAL A 245 17.88 -6.29 19.81
C VAL A 245 17.37 -5.46 18.64
N ILE A 246 16.17 -4.89 18.78
CA ILE A 246 15.54 -4.00 17.80
C ILE A 246 15.66 -2.55 18.29
N LYS A 247 16.86 -2.01 18.24
CA LYS A 247 17.19 -0.62 18.60
C LYS A 247 17.79 0.11 17.41
N GLU A 248 17.36 1.34 17.18
CA GLU A 248 17.94 2.22 16.14
C GLU A 248 19.25 2.88 16.63
N GLU A 249 19.34 3.17 17.94
CA GLU A 249 20.54 3.78 18.52
C GLU A 249 21.71 2.79 18.53
N PRO A 250 22.91 3.26 18.12
CA PRO A 250 24.08 2.39 18.08
C PRO A 250 24.54 1.99 19.48
N VAL A 251 25.06 0.77 19.60
CA VAL A 251 25.76 0.27 20.78
C VAL A 251 27.25 0.12 20.52
N LYS A 252 28.10 0.41 21.52
CA LYS A 252 29.54 0.23 21.39
C LYS A 252 29.90 -1.23 21.67
N TYR A 253 30.53 -1.89 20.70
CA TYR A 253 31.10 -3.22 20.85
C TYR A 253 32.53 -3.25 20.35
N ARG A 254 33.48 -3.60 21.22
CA ARG A 254 34.92 -3.66 20.91
C ARG A 254 35.48 -2.40 20.24
N GLY A 255 35.00 -1.22 20.67
CA GLY A 255 35.41 0.08 20.11
C GLY A 255 34.79 0.49 18.81
N GLN A 256 33.87 -0.30 18.27
CA GLN A 256 33.08 0.02 17.06
C GLN A 256 31.62 0.33 17.44
N GLU A 257 30.97 1.16 16.64
CA GLU A 257 29.52 1.37 16.72
C GLU A 257 28.82 0.28 15.91
N VAL A 258 27.84 -0.37 16.51
CA VAL A 258 26.98 -1.37 15.88
C VAL A 258 25.55 -0.91 16.03
N PHE A 259 24.79 -0.90 14.94
CA PHE A 259 23.36 -0.61 14.92
C PHE A 259 22.59 -1.92 15.10
N PRO A 260 21.97 -2.16 16.26
CA PRO A 260 21.36 -3.45 16.57
C PRO A 260 20.27 -3.85 15.57
N LEU A 261 19.40 -2.91 15.18
CA LEU A 261 18.33 -3.15 14.19
C LEU A 261 18.88 -3.56 12.82
N ASP A 262 19.94 -2.91 12.34
CA ASP A 262 20.56 -3.26 11.06
C ASP A 262 21.18 -4.66 11.12
N PHE A 263 21.88 -4.93 12.21
CA PHE A 263 22.48 -6.26 12.45
C PHE A 263 21.41 -7.36 12.58
N PHE A 264 20.31 -7.06 13.28
CA PHE A 264 19.17 -7.98 13.36
C PHE A 264 18.60 -8.33 11.99
N HIS A 265 18.41 -7.33 11.11
CA HIS A 265 17.92 -7.59 9.76
C HIS A 265 18.83 -8.51 8.96
N GLU A 266 20.14 -8.37 9.05
CA GLU A 266 21.09 -9.27 8.39
C GLU A 266 21.02 -10.72 8.94
N LEU A 267 20.86 -10.87 10.26
CA LEU A 267 20.72 -12.19 10.90
C LEU A 267 19.41 -12.89 10.54
N ILE A 268 18.30 -12.15 10.52
CA ILE A 268 16.99 -12.75 10.33
C ILE A 268 16.63 -12.95 8.85
N TYR A 269 17.25 -12.19 7.93
CA TYR A 269 16.91 -12.20 6.52
C TYR A 269 16.90 -13.59 5.88
N PRO A 270 17.90 -14.48 6.11
CA PRO A 270 17.87 -15.84 5.54
C PRO A 270 16.65 -16.67 5.97
N ILE A 271 16.07 -16.37 7.14
CA ILE A 271 14.91 -17.07 7.71
C ILE A 271 13.61 -16.52 7.15
N VAL A 272 13.52 -15.19 7.04
CA VAL A 272 12.28 -14.50 6.64
C VAL A 272 12.26 -14.08 5.16
N LYS A 273 13.30 -14.42 4.40
CA LYS A 273 13.31 -14.22 2.94
C LYS A 273 12.14 -14.96 2.33
N PHE A 274 11.37 -14.28 1.50
CA PHE A 274 10.38 -14.90 0.65
C PHE A 274 11.05 -15.43 -0.61
N ASP A 275 10.83 -16.72 -0.93
CA ASP A 275 11.50 -17.39 -2.04
C ASP A 275 10.50 -18.31 -2.78
N GLU A 276 10.02 -17.83 -3.91
CA GLU A 276 9.06 -18.56 -4.75
C GLU A 276 9.62 -19.89 -5.29
N ASP A 277 10.95 -19.97 -5.48
CA ASP A 277 11.62 -21.15 -6.03
C ASP A 277 11.60 -22.34 -5.05
N VAL A 278 11.54 -22.07 -3.74
CA VAL A 278 11.38 -23.13 -2.72
C VAL A 278 9.92 -23.39 -2.35
N GLY A 279 8.99 -22.71 -3.00
CA GLY A 279 7.56 -22.93 -2.82
C GLY A 279 6.87 -21.95 -1.88
N ASP A 280 7.53 -20.87 -1.44
CA ASP A 280 6.86 -19.83 -0.66
C ASP A 280 5.69 -19.24 -1.46
N ARG A 281 4.56 -19.10 -0.80
CA ARG A 281 3.34 -18.47 -1.31
C ARG A 281 2.84 -17.45 -0.31
N ASP A 282 2.26 -16.36 -0.80
CA ASP A 282 1.74 -15.31 0.07
C ASP A 282 0.22 -15.20 0.02
N ILE A 283 -0.31 -14.54 1.03
CA ILE A 283 -1.68 -14.08 1.10
C ILE A 283 -1.69 -12.58 1.43
N THR A 284 -2.73 -11.88 1.00
CA THR A 284 -3.02 -10.51 1.40
C THR A 284 -4.39 -10.48 2.04
N VAL A 285 -4.44 -9.98 3.27
CA VAL A 285 -5.68 -9.77 4.03
C VAL A 285 -5.94 -8.28 4.10
N LEU A 286 -7.17 -7.87 3.79
CA LEU A 286 -7.64 -6.51 3.93
C LEU A 286 -9.04 -6.52 4.55
N LEU A 287 -9.20 -5.78 5.63
CA LEU A 287 -10.45 -5.62 6.35
C LEU A 287 -10.69 -4.12 6.55
N VAL A 288 -11.88 -3.65 6.20
CA VAL A 288 -12.34 -2.29 6.47
C VAL A 288 -13.69 -2.38 7.14
N ARG A 289 -13.92 -1.58 8.17
CA ARG A 289 -15.19 -1.43 8.85
C ARG A 289 -15.48 0.05 9.04
N VAL A 290 -16.64 0.48 8.59
CA VAL A 290 -17.15 1.84 8.75
C VAL A 290 -18.49 1.75 9.47
N GLU A 291 -18.64 2.50 10.57
CA GLU A 291 -19.85 2.56 11.36
C GLU A 291 -20.41 3.98 11.40
N GLY A 292 -21.69 4.07 11.38
CA GLY A 292 -22.37 5.35 11.40
C GLY A 292 -23.87 5.21 11.20
N ARG A 293 -24.50 6.22 10.62
CA ARG A 293 -25.95 6.28 10.46
C ARG A 293 -26.37 6.60 9.04
N ILE A 294 -27.45 5.95 8.62
CA ILE A 294 -28.20 6.30 7.41
C ILE A 294 -29.65 6.52 7.85
N GLU A 295 -30.15 7.75 7.68
CA GLU A 295 -31.46 8.17 8.20
C GLU A 295 -31.55 7.95 9.74
N ALA A 296 -32.46 7.08 10.20
CA ALA A 296 -32.67 6.78 11.61
C ALA A 296 -32.06 5.42 12.03
N SER A 297 -31.25 4.80 11.19
CA SER A 297 -30.72 3.45 11.45
C SER A 297 -29.22 3.50 11.63
N ASP A 298 -28.71 2.77 12.60
CA ASP A 298 -27.29 2.49 12.73
C ASP A 298 -26.88 1.49 11.65
N VAL A 299 -25.76 1.76 10.99
CA VAL A 299 -25.26 0.96 9.87
C VAL A 299 -23.80 0.62 10.10
N ILE A 300 -23.47 -0.63 9.84
CA ILE A 300 -22.09 -1.14 9.80
C ILE A 300 -21.84 -1.64 8.39
N MET A 301 -20.85 -1.07 7.73
CA MET A 301 -20.36 -1.55 6.44
C MET A 301 -18.99 -2.19 6.64
N THR A 302 -18.81 -3.39 6.10
CA THR A 302 -17.51 -4.06 6.11
C THR A 302 -17.11 -4.42 4.69
N TYR A 303 -15.81 -4.24 4.39
CA TYR A 303 -15.18 -4.70 3.16
C TYR A 303 -14.09 -5.70 3.54
N GLU A 304 -14.12 -6.84 2.88
CA GLU A 304 -13.19 -7.95 3.18
C GLU A 304 -12.54 -8.44 1.89
N MET A 305 -11.23 -8.60 1.91
CA MET A 305 -10.46 -9.23 0.85
C MET A 305 -9.46 -10.19 1.47
N VAL A 306 -9.51 -11.43 1.03
CA VAL A 306 -8.46 -12.43 1.27
C VAL A 306 -8.00 -12.90 -0.10
N ASP A 307 -6.81 -12.49 -0.47
CA ASP A 307 -6.23 -12.78 -1.77
C ASP A 307 -5.02 -13.70 -1.61
N PHE A 308 -4.83 -14.58 -2.58
CA PHE A 308 -3.80 -15.61 -2.56
C PHE A 308 -2.85 -15.45 -3.75
N TYR A 309 -1.66 -16.01 -3.62
CA TYR A 309 -0.72 -16.16 -4.73
C TYR A 309 -1.41 -16.74 -5.96
N ASP A 310 -1.15 -16.16 -7.12
CA ASP A 310 -1.70 -16.61 -8.41
C ASP A 310 -0.73 -17.62 -9.03
N GLU A 311 -1.03 -18.91 -8.88
CA GLU A 311 -0.21 -20.01 -9.39
C GLU A 311 -0.16 -20.08 -10.93
N GLU A 312 -1.21 -19.63 -11.60
CA GLU A 312 -1.27 -19.65 -13.07
C GLU A 312 -0.37 -18.59 -13.67
N LYS A 313 -0.40 -17.38 -13.09
CA LYS A 313 0.34 -16.22 -13.60
C LYS A 313 1.73 -16.09 -12.96
N GLY A 314 2.00 -16.82 -11.87
CA GLY A 314 3.22 -16.68 -11.08
C GLY A 314 3.32 -15.29 -10.45
N ILE A 315 2.24 -14.82 -9.81
CA ILE A 315 2.17 -13.47 -9.22
C ILE A 315 1.85 -13.58 -7.72
N THR A 316 2.68 -12.98 -6.88
CA THR A 316 2.39 -12.89 -5.44
C THR A 316 1.11 -12.11 -5.20
N SER A 317 0.34 -12.50 -4.18
CA SER A 317 -0.87 -11.80 -3.79
C SER A 317 -0.62 -10.31 -3.53
N MET A 318 0.47 -9.99 -2.83
CA MET A 318 0.85 -8.60 -2.56
C MET A 318 1.18 -7.82 -3.85
N ALA A 319 1.83 -8.46 -4.84
CA ALA A 319 2.11 -7.82 -6.13
C ALA A 319 0.85 -7.67 -6.98
N LYS A 320 -0.08 -8.62 -6.87
CA LYS A 320 -1.37 -8.63 -7.58
C LYS A 320 -2.27 -7.51 -7.07
N THR A 321 -2.54 -7.49 -5.77
CA THR A 321 -3.45 -6.52 -5.14
C THR A 321 -2.93 -5.08 -5.23
N THR A 322 -1.64 -4.87 -4.99
CA THR A 322 -0.99 -3.56 -5.11
C THR A 322 -0.84 -3.14 -6.57
N GLY A 323 -0.33 -4.04 -7.40
CA GLY A 323 0.04 -3.71 -8.79
C GLY A 323 -1.17 -3.46 -9.69
N TYR A 324 -2.21 -4.26 -9.57
CA TYR A 324 -3.43 -4.04 -10.37
C TYR A 324 -4.16 -2.76 -9.96
N THR A 325 -4.25 -2.46 -8.66
CA THR A 325 -4.82 -1.19 -8.19
C THR A 325 -4.10 -0.01 -8.84
N ALA A 326 -2.77 0.02 -8.78
CA ALA A 326 -1.98 1.10 -9.40
C ALA A 326 -2.12 1.16 -10.92
N ALA A 327 -2.10 0.02 -11.61
CA ALA A 327 -2.21 -0.04 -13.07
C ALA A 327 -3.57 0.45 -13.57
N ILE A 328 -4.65 0.10 -12.87
CA ILE A 328 -6.00 0.55 -13.21
C ILE A 328 -6.12 2.07 -13.01
N ILE A 329 -5.66 2.59 -11.86
CA ILE A 329 -5.67 4.03 -11.56
C ILE A 329 -4.80 4.79 -12.57
N ALA A 330 -3.64 4.26 -12.97
CA ALA A 330 -2.79 4.88 -13.97
C ALA A 330 -3.48 5.00 -15.34
N ARG A 331 -4.24 3.99 -15.77
CA ARG A 331 -5.03 4.06 -17.00
C ARG A 331 -6.18 5.06 -16.90
N MET A 332 -6.90 5.12 -15.77
CA MET A 332 -7.91 6.15 -15.52
C MET A 332 -7.33 7.56 -15.61
N LEU A 333 -6.13 7.74 -15.06
CA LEU A 333 -5.42 9.01 -15.11
C LEU A 333 -5.00 9.36 -16.55
N ALA A 334 -4.41 8.42 -17.29
CA ALA A 334 -3.98 8.60 -18.67
C ALA A 334 -5.16 8.93 -19.62
N ARG A 335 -6.35 8.35 -19.39
CA ARG A 335 -7.58 8.67 -20.13
C ARG A 335 -8.16 10.04 -19.76
N GLY A 336 -7.66 10.67 -18.69
CA GLY A 336 -8.17 11.92 -18.14
C GLY A 336 -9.53 11.78 -17.44
N ASP A 337 -9.85 10.61 -16.91
CA ASP A 337 -11.08 10.38 -16.14
C ASP A 337 -10.99 11.00 -14.75
N ILE A 338 -9.80 10.97 -14.15
CA ILE A 338 -9.51 11.64 -12.88
C ILE A 338 -9.31 13.13 -13.15
N LYS A 339 -10.23 13.94 -12.63
CA LYS A 339 -10.26 15.38 -12.88
C LYS A 339 -9.48 16.15 -11.83
N GLY A 340 -9.01 17.33 -12.22
CA GLY A 340 -8.22 18.24 -11.39
C GLY A 340 -6.72 18.06 -11.56
N LYS A 341 -5.98 19.10 -11.22
CA LYS A 341 -4.50 19.10 -11.19
C LYS A 341 -4.03 19.22 -9.75
N GLY A 342 -2.74 18.99 -9.53
CA GLY A 342 -2.18 18.94 -8.19
C GLY A 342 -2.15 17.54 -7.59
N ILE A 343 -1.96 17.48 -6.26
CA ILE A 343 -1.94 16.19 -5.53
C ILE A 343 -3.37 15.75 -5.24
N GLN A 344 -3.74 14.57 -5.75
CA GLN A 344 -5.05 13.95 -5.59
C GLN A 344 -4.90 12.63 -4.82
N TRP A 345 -5.46 12.55 -3.62
CA TRP A 345 -5.41 11.30 -2.85
C TRP A 345 -6.49 10.32 -3.32
N PRO A 346 -6.18 9.00 -3.41
CA PRO A 346 -7.11 7.99 -3.90
C PRO A 346 -8.49 8.03 -3.24
N VAL A 347 -8.54 8.21 -1.92
CA VAL A 347 -9.79 8.31 -1.15
C VAL A 347 -10.70 9.45 -1.63
N ARG A 348 -10.16 10.47 -2.28
CA ARG A 348 -10.91 11.66 -2.74
C ARG A 348 -11.20 11.64 -4.24
N CYS A 349 -10.36 10.99 -5.04
CA CYS A 349 -10.50 11.03 -6.49
C CYS A 349 -11.06 9.74 -7.10
N ILE A 350 -10.97 8.61 -6.42
CA ILE A 350 -11.52 7.32 -6.89
C ILE A 350 -12.89 7.10 -6.25
N THR A 351 -13.89 7.83 -6.72
CA THR A 351 -15.27 7.81 -6.19
C THR A 351 -16.30 7.58 -7.30
N GLY A 352 -17.54 7.28 -6.94
CA GLY A 352 -18.64 7.11 -7.90
C GLY A 352 -18.32 6.09 -8.99
N GLY A 353 -18.43 6.48 -10.25
CA GLY A 353 -18.18 5.60 -11.40
C GLY A 353 -16.75 5.07 -11.48
N LEU A 354 -15.74 5.83 -11.02
CA LEU A 354 -14.36 5.37 -10.99
C LEU A 354 -14.14 4.27 -9.93
N PHE A 355 -14.85 4.35 -8.81
CA PHE A 355 -14.86 3.28 -7.82
C PHE A 355 -15.45 1.99 -8.41
N GLU A 356 -16.61 2.07 -9.06
CA GLU A 356 -17.26 0.90 -9.65
C GLU A 356 -16.39 0.27 -10.74
N GLU A 357 -15.73 1.09 -11.58
CA GLU A 357 -14.79 0.62 -12.60
C GLU A 357 -13.56 -0.06 -11.96
N LEU A 358 -13.00 0.51 -10.90
CA LEU A 358 -11.87 -0.08 -10.16
C LEU A 358 -12.25 -1.46 -9.62
N MET A 359 -13.41 -1.57 -8.94
CA MET A 359 -13.88 -2.85 -8.38
C MET A 359 -14.16 -3.90 -9.46
N ALA A 360 -14.77 -3.52 -10.55
CA ALA A 360 -15.00 -4.41 -11.69
C ALA A 360 -13.70 -4.90 -12.30
N SER A 361 -12.76 -3.99 -12.56
CA SER A 361 -11.45 -4.29 -13.13
C SER A 361 -10.58 -5.17 -12.22
N LEU A 362 -10.63 -4.98 -10.90
CA LEU A 362 -9.96 -5.83 -9.93
C LEU A 362 -10.55 -7.25 -9.93
N ARG A 363 -11.89 -7.35 -9.97
CA ARG A 363 -12.59 -8.64 -10.02
C ARG A 363 -12.24 -9.44 -11.29
N GLU A 364 -12.16 -8.80 -12.45
CA GLU A 364 -11.72 -9.44 -13.70
C GLU A 364 -10.30 -10.02 -13.60
N ARG A 365 -9.47 -9.45 -12.75
CA ARG A 365 -8.08 -9.88 -12.47
C ARG A 365 -7.98 -10.87 -11.30
N GLY A 366 -9.12 -11.32 -10.77
CA GLY A 366 -9.19 -12.29 -9.69
C GLY A 366 -8.96 -11.70 -8.29
N VAL A 367 -8.98 -10.36 -8.14
CA VAL A 367 -8.96 -9.69 -6.83
C VAL A 367 -10.42 -9.39 -6.45
N GLN A 368 -10.90 -10.07 -5.41
CA GLN A 368 -12.31 -9.97 -5.00
C GLN A 368 -12.40 -9.27 -3.64
N VAL A 369 -13.21 -8.22 -3.59
CA VAL A 369 -13.61 -7.55 -2.36
C VAL A 369 -15.07 -7.86 -2.10
N THR A 370 -15.39 -8.33 -0.88
CA THR A 370 -16.76 -8.57 -0.43
C THR A 370 -17.21 -7.37 0.40
N GLU A 371 -18.38 -6.84 0.08
CA GLU A 371 -19.06 -5.81 0.85
C GLU A 371 -20.22 -6.45 1.64
N ASN A 372 -20.29 -6.18 2.96
CA ASN A 372 -21.43 -6.54 3.77
C ASN A 372 -22.00 -5.28 4.44
N VAL A 373 -23.32 -5.19 4.48
CA VAL A 373 -24.04 -4.06 5.11
C VAL A 373 -24.99 -4.60 6.14
N LEU A 374 -24.76 -4.24 7.40
CA LEU A 374 -25.66 -4.54 8.52
C LEU A 374 -26.40 -3.26 8.89
N LYS A 375 -27.72 -3.26 8.76
CA LYS A 375 -28.59 -2.17 9.20
C LYS A 375 -29.30 -2.58 10.48
N ILE A 376 -29.12 -1.80 11.53
CA ILE A 376 -29.73 -2.03 12.85
C ILE A 376 -30.83 -0.99 13.05
N THR A 377 -32.06 -1.45 13.25
CA THR A 377 -33.20 -0.58 13.49
C THR A 377 -33.79 -0.96 14.82
N GLU A 378 -33.94 -0.02 15.74
CA GLU A 378 -34.74 -0.24 16.95
C GLU A 378 -36.24 -0.38 16.60
N LEU A 379 -36.92 -1.37 17.18
CA LEU A 379 -38.32 -1.68 16.94
C LEU A 379 -39.21 -0.96 17.94
#